data_8a528757bd507365180dc6e3f8421c51
#
_entry.id   8a528757bd507365180dc6e3f8421c51
#
_cell.length_a   1.000
_cell.length_b   1.000
_cell.length_c   1.000
_cell.angle_alpha   90.00
_cell.angle_beta   90.00
_cell.angle_gamma   90.00
#
_symmetry.space_group_name_H-M   'P 1'
#
loop_
_entity.id
_entity.type
_entity.pdbx_description
1 polymer ?
#
loop_
_entity_poly.entity_id
_entity_poly.type
_entity_poly.pdbx_seq_one_letter_code
_entity_poly.pdbx_strand_id
1 'polypeptide(L)'
;VVPTISRSGKGIEELFDTVIQVYEKSDPHLSRHIHINHGAELEQSIDRVKHILQKNEDIRYRYSTRYLAIKYLENDKEIEKVVESLPERDEIIAARYEENARIRGLMGSGLESSLVDAKYAFVQGALAETYTPGKGRKGKHTLTDKIDAVVTNRWLAFPMFFLILYLMF
;
A
#
# COMPACT_ATOMS: atom_id res chain seq x y z
N VAL A 1 -6.06 15.03 8.05
CA VAL A 1 -5.42 13.93 8.81
C VAL A 1 -5.73 14.14 10.28
N VAL A 2 -6.36 13.16 10.92
CA VAL A 2 -6.68 13.18 12.36
C VAL A 2 -5.66 12.32 13.10
N PRO A 3 -4.79 12.91 13.95
CA PRO A 3 -3.82 12.14 14.72
C PRO A 3 -4.51 11.40 15.88
N THR A 4 -4.38 10.08 15.91
CA THR A 4 -4.99 9.26 16.94
C THR A 4 -3.96 8.40 17.68
N ILE A 5 -4.15 8.18 18.99
CA ILE A 5 -3.36 7.27 19.80
C ILE A 5 -4.33 6.27 20.46
N SER A 6 -4.43 5.07 19.90
CA SER A 6 -5.35 4.03 20.34
C SER A 6 -5.22 3.67 21.83
N ARG A 7 -3.98 3.60 22.34
CA ARG A 7 -3.70 3.25 23.74
C ARG A 7 -4.26 4.26 24.76
N SER A 8 -4.31 5.54 24.43
CA SER A 8 -4.77 6.62 25.33
C SER A 8 -6.15 7.15 24.99
N GLY A 9 -6.76 6.71 23.90
CA GLY A 9 -8.02 7.25 23.39
C GLY A 9 -7.92 8.66 22.82
N LYS A 10 -6.73 9.26 22.76
CA LYS A 10 -6.55 10.63 22.27
C LYS A 10 -6.89 10.72 20.78
N GLY A 11 -7.72 11.69 20.42
CA GLY A 11 -8.11 11.95 19.03
C GLY A 11 -9.21 11.04 18.47
N ILE A 12 -9.78 10.11 19.28
CA ILE A 12 -10.85 9.21 18.82
C ILE A 12 -12.14 9.96 18.57
N GLU A 13 -12.53 10.90 19.43
CA GLU A 13 -13.73 11.73 19.24
C GLU A 13 -13.62 12.55 17.96
N GLU A 14 -12.49 13.24 17.76
CA GLU A 14 -12.22 14.01 16.54
C GLU A 14 -12.25 13.13 15.28
N LEU A 15 -11.79 11.86 15.37
CA LEU A 15 -11.89 10.90 14.28
C LEU A 15 -13.35 10.60 13.94
N PHE A 16 -14.19 10.32 14.93
CA PHE A 16 -15.61 10.04 14.71
C PHE A 16 -16.33 11.25 14.13
N ASP A 17 -16.09 12.44 14.65
CA ASP A 17 -16.67 13.67 14.12
C ASP A 17 -16.28 13.89 12.65
N THR A 18 -15.00 13.65 12.32
CA THR A 18 -14.51 13.74 10.94
C THR A 18 -15.19 12.71 10.04
N VAL A 19 -15.38 11.46 10.51
CA VAL A 19 -16.09 10.42 9.77
C VAL A 19 -17.54 10.82 9.48
N ILE A 20 -18.24 11.38 10.47
CA ILE A 20 -19.61 11.86 10.31
C ILE A 20 -19.67 12.99 9.28
N GLN A 21 -18.77 13.97 9.37
CA GLN A 21 -18.69 15.08 8.41
C GLN A 21 -18.44 14.61 6.97
N VAL A 22 -17.56 13.61 6.80
CA VAL A 22 -17.32 13.01 5.47
C VAL A 22 -18.56 12.26 4.98
N TYR A 23 -19.23 11.52 5.85
CA TYR A 23 -20.45 10.78 5.51
C TYR A 23 -21.59 11.73 5.09
N GLU A 24 -21.79 12.79 5.84
CA GLU A 24 -22.81 13.82 5.57
C GLU A 24 -22.45 14.75 4.40
N LYS A 25 -21.23 14.59 3.82
CA LYS A 25 -20.68 15.44 2.77
C LYS A 25 -20.71 16.95 3.13
N SER A 26 -20.60 17.24 4.42
CA SER A 26 -20.68 18.60 4.95
C SER A 26 -19.47 19.46 4.56
N ASP A 27 -18.32 18.82 4.27
CA ASP A 27 -17.11 19.53 3.84
C ASP A 27 -16.57 18.93 2.52
N PRO A 28 -16.65 19.70 1.41
CA PRO A 28 -16.12 19.27 0.10
C PRO A 28 -14.61 18.98 0.11
N HIS A 29 -13.86 19.57 1.06
CA HIS A 29 -12.41 19.37 1.15
C HIS A 29 -12.05 18.03 1.79
N LEU A 30 -12.91 17.45 2.63
CA LEU A 30 -12.71 16.14 3.26
C LEU A 30 -12.97 14.97 2.30
N SER A 31 -13.80 15.19 1.27
CA SER A 31 -14.15 14.16 0.28
C SER A 31 -13.23 14.11 -0.93
N ARG A 32 -12.09 14.79 -0.90
CA ARG A 32 -11.12 14.78 -2.01
C ARG A 32 -10.48 13.43 -2.11
N HIS A 33 -10.89 12.63 -3.09
CA HIS A 33 -10.20 11.39 -3.42
C HIS A 33 -8.81 11.69 -3.97
N ILE A 34 -7.80 11.46 -3.15
CA ILE A 34 -6.42 11.52 -3.61
C ILE A 34 -6.16 10.25 -4.41
N HIS A 35 -6.08 10.37 -5.72
CA HIS A 35 -5.66 9.28 -6.58
C HIS A 35 -4.14 9.31 -6.74
N ILE A 36 -3.50 8.20 -6.40
CA ILE A 36 -2.10 7.99 -6.76
C ILE A 36 -2.04 7.92 -8.28
N ASN A 37 -1.21 8.75 -8.88
CA ASN A 37 -0.91 8.69 -10.30
C ASN A 37 0.24 7.70 -10.50
N HIS A 38 -0.03 6.60 -11.20
CA HIS A 38 0.95 5.53 -11.43
C HIS A 38 1.83 5.78 -12.68
N GLY A 39 1.66 6.93 -13.33
CA GLY A 39 2.32 7.24 -14.60
C GLY A 39 1.44 6.87 -15.81
N ALA A 40 1.64 7.58 -16.92
CA ALA A 40 0.76 7.55 -18.09
C ALA A 40 0.51 6.13 -18.61
N GLU A 41 1.55 5.32 -18.68
CA GLU A 41 1.46 3.96 -19.24
C GLU A 41 0.64 3.01 -18.37
N LEU A 42 0.84 3.06 -17.05
CA LEU A 42 0.07 2.24 -16.11
C LEU A 42 -1.37 2.74 -15.96
N GLU A 43 -1.58 4.05 -16.01
CA GLU A 43 -2.92 4.64 -15.99
C GLU A 43 -3.73 4.20 -17.22
N GLN A 44 -3.11 4.09 -18.39
CA GLN A 44 -3.76 3.54 -19.57
C GLN A 44 -4.22 2.11 -19.36
N SER A 45 -3.40 1.24 -18.77
CA SER A 45 -3.78 -0.13 -18.45
C SER A 45 -4.91 -0.19 -17.42
N ILE A 46 -4.85 0.66 -16.38
CA ILE A 46 -5.90 0.78 -15.37
C ILE A 46 -7.22 1.21 -16.01
N ASP A 47 -7.20 2.24 -16.85
CA ASP A 47 -8.39 2.78 -17.48
C ASP A 47 -9.02 1.77 -18.45
N ARG A 48 -8.22 0.98 -19.16
CA ARG A 48 -8.73 -0.07 -20.04
C ARG A 48 -9.56 -1.11 -19.27
N VAL A 49 -9.02 -1.66 -18.21
CA VAL A 49 -9.74 -2.65 -17.37
C VAL A 49 -10.93 -2.01 -16.67
N LYS A 50 -10.78 -0.79 -16.16
CA LYS A 50 -11.86 -0.01 -15.53
C LYS A 50 -13.05 0.19 -16.48
N HIS A 51 -12.80 0.51 -17.76
CA HIS A 51 -13.88 0.71 -18.74
C HIS A 51 -14.67 -0.57 -18.99
N ILE A 52 -14.01 -1.74 -18.98
CA ILE A 52 -14.71 -3.01 -19.11
C ILE A 52 -15.57 -3.26 -17.86
N LEU A 53 -15.00 -3.09 -16.66
CA LEU A 53 -15.73 -3.23 -15.40
C LEU A 53 -16.92 -2.27 -15.28
N GLN A 54 -16.85 -1.10 -15.90
CA GLN A 54 -17.94 -0.12 -15.91
C GLN A 54 -19.15 -0.52 -16.74
N LYS A 55 -19.04 -1.53 -17.61
CA LYS A 55 -20.17 -2.08 -18.35
C LYS A 55 -21.17 -2.79 -17.43
N ASN A 56 -20.68 -3.29 -16.28
CA ASN A 56 -21.48 -3.99 -15.30
C ASN A 56 -22.06 -3.01 -14.25
N GLU A 57 -23.38 -2.89 -14.20
CA GLU A 57 -24.06 -1.96 -13.29
C GLU A 57 -23.92 -2.36 -11.82
N ASP A 58 -23.99 -3.66 -11.52
CA ASP A 58 -23.83 -4.16 -10.14
C ASP A 58 -22.44 -3.83 -9.58
N ILE A 59 -21.42 -3.99 -10.40
CA ILE A 59 -20.03 -3.63 -10.03
C ILE A 59 -19.91 -2.13 -9.80
N ARG A 60 -20.49 -1.30 -10.67
CA ARG A 60 -20.47 0.16 -10.51
C ARG A 60 -21.13 0.63 -9.24
N TYR A 61 -22.18 -0.05 -8.82
CA TYR A 61 -22.92 0.30 -7.62
C TYR A 61 -22.19 -0.11 -6.33
N ARG A 62 -21.60 -1.33 -6.34
CA ARG A 62 -20.98 -1.92 -5.12
C ARG A 62 -19.53 -1.51 -4.89
N TYR A 63 -18.78 -1.25 -5.95
CA TYR A 63 -17.34 -1.08 -5.87
C TYR A 63 -16.85 0.14 -6.64
N SER A 64 -15.72 0.68 -6.19
CA SER A 64 -14.93 1.58 -7.03
C SER A 64 -14.30 0.78 -8.17
N THR A 65 -14.75 1.00 -9.41
CA THR A 65 -14.22 0.28 -10.60
C THR A 65 -12.73 0.52 -10.81
N ARG A 66 -12.22 1.70 -10.43
CA ARG A 66 -10.78 1.98 -10.44
C ARG A 66 -10.01 1.13 -9.43
N TYR A 67 -10.54 0.99 -8.21
CA TYR A 67 -9.94 0.14 -7.18
C TYR A 67 -9.88 -1.32 -7.64
N LEU A 68 -11.00 -1.84 -8.17
CA LEU A 68 -11.05 -3.19 -8.70
C LEU A 68 -10.05 -3.40 -9.84
N ALA A 69 -9.95 -2.44 -10.78
CA ALA A 69 -9.01 -2.52 -11.88
C ALA A 69 -7.56 -2.60 -11.39
N ILE A 70 -7.16 -1.71 -10.46
CA ILE A 70 -5.81 -1.72 -9.90
C ILE A 70 -5.53 -3.05 -9.20
N LYS A 71 -6.42 -3.51 -8.34
CA LYS A 71 -6.26 -4.76 -7.59
C LYS A 71 -6.22 -5.99 -8.49
N TYR A 72 -7.03 -6.01 -9.53
CA TYR A 72 -7.01 -7.09 -10.51
C TYR A 72 -5.67 -7.15 -11.29
N LEU A 73 -5.14 -5.98 -11.67
CA LEU A 73 -3.85 -5.86 -12.33
C LEU A 73 -2.66 -6.20 -11.39
N GLU A 74 -2.86 -6.10 -10.08
CA GLU A 74 -1.90 -6.53 -9.03
C GLU A 74 -1.99 -8.02 -8.68
N ASN A 75 -2.80 -8.81 -9.39
CA ASN A 75 -3.03 -10.24 -9.13
C ASN A 75 -3.62 -10.52 -7.73
N ASP A 76 -4.50 -9.63 -7.23
CA ASP A 76 -5.19 -9.84 -5.97
C ASP A 76 -6.19 -10.99 -6.11
N LYS A 77 -5.97 -12.07 -5.35
CA LYS A 77 -6.74 -13.33 -5.45
C LYS A 77 -8.21 -13.17 -5.12
N GLU A 78 -8.57 -12.26 -4.21
CA GLU A 78 -9.97 -12.04 -3.87
C GLU A 78 -10.70 -11.30 -5.00
N ILE A 79 -10.03 -10.37 -5.64
CA ILE A 79 -10.58 -9.65 -6.80
C ILE A 79 -10.62 -10.55 -8.04
N GLU A 80 -9.68 -11.48 -8.20
CA GLU A 80 -9.75 -12.49 -9.28
C GLU A 80 -11.06 -13.29 -9.18
N LYS A 81 -11.45 -13.75 -8.00
CA LYS A 81 -12.73 -14.46 -7.79
C LYS A 81 -13.94 -13.60 -8.16
N VAL A 82 -13.90 -12.30 -7.84
CA VAL A 82 -14.97 -11.38 -8.24
C VAL A 82 -15.05 -11.29 -9.75
N VAL A 83 -13.92 -11.09 -10.43
CA VAL A 83 -13.86 -11.00 -11.91
C VAL A 83 -14.31 -12.31 -12.57
N GLU A 84 -13.93 -13.47 -12.04
CA GLU A 84 -14.33 -14.78 -12.54
C GLU A 84 -15.86 -14.98 -12.54
N SER A 85 -16.58 -14.30 -11.66
CA SER A 85 -18.04 -14.37 -11.57
C SER A 85 -18.77 -13.43 -12.55
N LEU A 86 -18.05 -12.55 -13.25
CA LEU A 86 -18.66 -11.55 -14.14
C LEU A 86 -18.89 -12.07 -15.55
N PRO A 87 -19.94 -11.60 -16.23
CA PRO A 87 -20.17 -11.88 -17.65
C PRO A 87 -19.01 -11.42 -18.55
N GLU A 88 -18.37 -10.30 -18.18
CA GLU A 88 -17.28 -9.67 -18.93
C GLU A 88 -15.89 -10.31 -18.64
N ARG A 89 -15.86 -11.41 -17.89
CA ARG A 89 -14.64 -12.10 -17.44
C ARG A 89 -13.60 -12.28 -18.54
N ASP A 90 -14.00 -12.84 -19.66
CA ASP A 90 -13.07 -13.20 -20.73
C ASP A 90 -12.43 -11.96 -21.38
N GLU A 91 -13.21 -10.86 -21.51
CA GLU A 91 -12.72 -9.58 -22.01
C GLU A 91 -11.71 -8.95 -21.03
N ILE A 92 -11.99 -9.04 -19.71
CA ILE A 92 -11.10 -8.52 -18.67
C ILE A 92 -9.80 -9.30 -18.61
N ILE A 93 -9.85 -10.64 -18.73
CA ILE A 93 -8.66 -11.51 -18.74
C ILE A 93 -7.81 -11.20 -19.97
N ALA A 94 -8.40 -11.08 -21.15
CA ALA A 94 -7.69 -10.72 -22.38
C ALA A 94 -7.01 -9.35 -22.25
N ALA A 95 -7.72 -8.35 -21.76
CA ALA A 95 -7.18 -7.02 -21.54
C ALA A 95 -5.97 -7.04 -20.60
N ARG A 96 -6.03 -7.78 -19.47
CA ARG A 96 -4.89 -7.91 -18.54
C ARG A 96 -3.70 -8.56 -19.22
N TYR A 97 -3.91 -9.62 -20.01
CA TYR A 97 -2.83 -10.32 -20.69
C TYR A 97 -2.11 -9.39 -21.71
N GLU A 98 -2.89 -8.68 -22.53
CA GLU A 98 -2.36 -7.75 -23.53
C GLU A 98 -1.61 -6.58 -22.86
N GLU A 99 -2.19 -5.98 -21.80
CA GLU A 99 -1.56 -4.89 -21.08
C GLU A 99 -0.28 -5.34 -20.35
N ASN A 100 -0.27 -6.55 -19.79
CA ASN A 100 0.95 -7.08 -19.19
C ASN A 100 2.07 -7.29 -20.21
N ALA A 101 1.74 -7.75 -21.42
CA ALA A 101 2.71 -7.87 -22.51
C ALA A 101 3.22 -6.48 -22.96
N ARG A 102 2.31 -5.50 -23.09
CA ARG A 102 2.65 -4.12 -23.44
C ARG A 102 3.59 -3.48 -22.41
N ILE A 103 3.23 -3.53 -21.14
CA ILE A 103 4.03 -2.94 -20.05
C ILE A 103 5.38 -3.65 -19.91
N ARG A 104 5.43 -4.97 -20.05
CA ARG A 104 6.70 -5.70 -20.05
C ARG A 104 7.62 -5.28 -21.17
N GLY A 105 7.07 -5.00 -22.36
CA GLY A 105 7.86 -4.47 -23.49
C GLY A 105 8.38 -3.06 -23.27
N LEU A 106 7.62 -2.21 -22.55
CA LEU A 106 7.99 -0.81 -22.31
C LEU A 106 8.91 -0.62 -21.09
N MET A 107 8.61 -1.32 -20.00
CA MET A 107 9.26 -1.11 -18.69
C MET A 107 10.24 -2.23 -18.30
N GLY A 108 10.27 -3.34 -19.06
CA GLY A 108 11.11 -4.51 -18.75
C GLY A 108 10.60 -5.36 -17.59
N SER A 109 9.58 -4.89 -16.85
CA SER A 109 8.93 -5.60 -15.73
C SER A 109 7.44 -5.83 -16.01
N GLY A 110 6.85 -6.83 -15.37
CA GLY A 110 5.42 -7.11 -15.50
C GLY A 110 4.56 -6.03 -14.85
N LEU A 111 3.28 -6.03 -15.19
CA LEU A 111 2.30 -5.02 -14.76
C LEU A 111 2.17 -4.96 -13.24
N GLU A 112 2.14 -6.10 -12.56
CA GLU A 112 2.10 -6.22 -11.10
C GLU A 112 3.29 -5.48 -10.44
N SER A 113 4.52 -5.83 -10.84
CA SER A 113 5.74 -5.22 -10.30
C SER A 113 5.75 -3.71 -10.57
N SER A 114 5.40 -3.30 -11.79
CA SER A 114 5.40 -1.89 -12.19
C SER A 114 4.41 -1.05 -11.39
N LEU A 115 3.22 -1.60 -11.06
CA LEU A 115 2.23 -0.94 -10.21
C LEU A 115 2.73 -0.78 -8.77
N VAL A 116 3.37 -1.82 -8.23
CA VAL A 116 3.96 -1.79 -6.89
C VAL A 116 5.09 -0.76 -6.84
N ASP A 117 5.98 -0.76 -7.81
CA ASP A 117 7.09 0.20 -7.90
C ASP A 117 6.58 1.65 -7.99
N ALA A 118 5.52 1.91 -8.76
CA ALA A 118 4.90 3.23 -8.86
C ALA A 118 4.33 3.71 -7.50
N LYS A 119 3.72 2.81 -6.73
CA LYS A 119 3.24 3.11 -5.37
C LYS A 119 4.39 3.46 -4.42
N TYR A 120 5.47 2.66 -4.46
CA TYR A 120 6.66 2.95 -3.65
C TYR A 120 7.31 4.27 -4.03
N ALA A 121 7.42 4.57 -5.33
CA ALA A 121 7.95 5.85 -5.81
C ALA A 121 7.12 7.03 -5.31
N PHE A 122 5.79 6.91 -5.33
CA PHE A 122 4.89 7.93 -4.77
C PHE A 122 5.12 8.15 -3.28
N VAL A 123 5.20 7.07 -2.49
CA VAL A 123 5.45 7.13 -1.04
C VAL A 123 6.82 7.74 -0.74
N GLN A 124 7.85 7.34 -1.48
CA GLN A 124 9.19 7.90 -1.33
C GLN A 124 9.24 9.39 -1.67
N GLY A 125 8.56 9.81 -2.74
CA GLY A 125 8.43 11.21 -3.10
C GLY A 125 7.74 12.03 -1.99
N ALA A 126 6.61 11.54 -1.49
CA ALA A 126 5.89 12.19 -0.40
C ALA A 126 6.74 12.26 0.88
N LEU A 127 7.48 11.20 1.21
CA LEU A 127 8.40 11.20 2.35
C LEU A 127 9.55 12.19 2.17
N ALA A 128 10.12 12.29 0.96
CA ALA A 128 11.19 13.24 0.69
C ALA A 128 10.75 14.70 0.89
N GLU A 129 9.49 15.01 0.58
CA GLU A 129 8.93 16.35 0.74
C GLU A 129 8.49 16.65 2.19
N THR A 130 7.96 15.66 2.88
CA THR A 130 7.30 15.87 4.17
C THR A 130 8.11 15.41 5.38
N TYR A 131 9.03 14.44 5.19
CA TYR A 131 9.81 13.89 6.27
C TYR A 131 11.02 14.77 6.58
N THR A 132 10.94 15.52 7.64
CA THR A 132 12.09 16.17 8.25
C THR A 132 12.61 15.26 9.35
N PRO A 133 13.82 14.68 9.22
CA PRO A 133 14.40 13.89 10.30
C PRO A 133 14.43 14.76 11.56
N GLY A 134 13.62 14.40 12.54
CA GLY A 134 13.57 15.14 13.80
C GLY A 134 14.97 15.21 14.40
N LYS A 135 15.42 16.40 14.78
CA LYS A 135 16.68 16.61 15.51
C LYS A 135 16.70 15.92 16.89
N GLY A 136 15.65 15.23 17.25
CA GLY A 136 15.45 14.61 18.53
C GLY A 136 15.68 13.10 18.52
N ARG A 137 16.89 12.66 18.27
CA ARG A 137 17.45 11.39 18.78
C ARG A 137 18.70 10.93 18.03
N LYS A 138 19.54 11.89 17.58
CA LYS A 138 20.93 11.54 17.40
C LYS A 138 21.49 11.29 18.82
N GLY A 139 21.72 10.03 19.15
CA GLY A 139 22.67 9.70 20.21
C GLY A 139 22.14 9.29 21.58
N LYS A 140 20.90 8.89 21.77
CA LYS A 140 20.63 7.97 22.88
C LYS A 140 20.50 6.56 22.29
N HIS A 141 21.66 5.91 22.14
CA HIS A 141 21.67 4.46 22.06
C HIS A 141 20.90 3.96 23.28
N THR A 142 19.71 3.43 23.05
CA THR A 142 18.94 2.82 24.13
C THR A 142 19.75 1.64 24.66
N LEU A 143 19.54 1.27 25.91
CA LEU A 143 20.16 0.06 26.46
C LEU A 143 19.95 -1.13 25.53
N THR A 144 18.80 -1.19 24.89
CA THR A 144 18.42 -2.19 23.87
C THR A 144 19.36 -2.17 22.66
N ASP A 145 19.69 -0.99 22.13
CA ASP A 145 20.60 -0.88 20.97
C ASP A 145 22.02 -1.34 21.31
N LYS A 146 22.46 -1.09 22.56
CA LYS A 146 23.77 -1.55 23.05
C LYS A 146 23.78 -3.07 23.23
N ILE A 147 22.71 -3.64 23.80
CA ILE A 147 22.57 -5.09 23.97
C ILE A 147 22.52 -5.75 22.60
N ASP A 148 21.74 -5.20 21.67
CA ASP A 148 21.61 -5.71 20.31
C ASP A 148 22.96 -5.67 19.58
N ALA A 149 23.68 -4.57 19.68
CA ALA A 149 25.03 -4.44 19.09
C ALA A 149 26.05 -5.47 19.66
N VAL A 150 25.91 -5.85 20.92
CA VAL A 150 26.78 -6.85 21.55
C VAL A 150 26.36 -8.26 21.12
N VAL A 151 25.05 -8.56 21.15
CA VAL A 151 24.50 -9.89 20.80
C VAL A 151 24.66 -10.20 19.30
N THR A 152 24.52 -9.19 18.45
CA THR A 152 24.62 -9.34 16.99
C THR A 152 26.07 -9.24 16.49
N ASN A 153 27.02 -8.91 17.36
CA ASN A 153 28.42 -8.84 16.97
C ASN A 153 28.98 -10.22 16.63
N ARG A 154 29.50 -10.39 15.40
CA ARG A 154 30.00 -11.64 14.85
C ARG A 154 31.01 -12.37 15.76
N TRP A 155 31.83 -11.64 16.49
CA TRP A 155 32.85 -12.20 17.38
C TRP A 155 32.35 -12.47 18.80
N LEU A 156 31.34 -11.69 19.28
CA LEU A 156 30.79 -11.83 20.62
C LEU A 156 29.59 -12.77 20.70
N ALA A 157 28.92 -13.03 19.57
CA ALA A 157 27.75 -13.89 19.51
C ALA A 157 28.05 -15.32 20.03
N PHE A 158 29.20 -15.91 19.64
CA PHE A 158 29.57 -17.26 20.05
C PHE A 158 29.85 -17.38 21.55
N PRO A 159 30.74 -16.56 22.16
CA PRO A 159 30.96 -16.62 23.61
C PRO A 159 29.71 -16.28 24.41
N MET A 160 28.88 -15.36 23.95
CA MET A 160 27.59 -15.03 24.58
C MET A 160 26.61 -16.21 24.55
N PHE A 161 26.54 -16.91 23.44
CA PHE A 161 25.73 -18.13 23.31
C PHE A 161 26.17 -19.22 24.30
N PHE A 162 27.47 -19.47 24.42
CA PHE A 162 28.00 -20.44 25.38
C PHE A 162 27.78 -20.02 26.83
N LEU A 163 27.86 -18.73 27.12
CA LEU A 163 27.57 -18.20 28.45
C LEU A 163 26.10 -18.41 28.83
N ILE A 164 25.18 -18.14 27.91
CA ILE A 164 23.76 -18.38 28.13
C ILE A 164 23.47 -19.86 28.35
N LEU A 165 24.08 -20.75 27.54
CA LEU A 165 23.96 -22.19 27.73
C LEU A 165 24.49 -22.63 29.10
N TYR A 166 25.66 -22.11 29.54
CA TYR A 166 26.24 -22.43 30.83
C TYR A 166 25.35 -21.98 32.00
N LEU A 167 24.66 -20.84 31.85
CA LEU A 167 23.72 -20.34 32.88
C LEU A 167 22.41 -21.13 32.90
N MET A 168 22.03 -21.77 31.79
CA MET A 168 20.78 -22.50 31.66
C MET A 168 20.91 -23.95 32.16
N PHE A 169 22.12 -24.52 32.17
CA PHE A 169 22.44 -25.85 32.65
C PHE A 169 23.22 -25.84 33.94
#